data_34736353e628352d862feaa3092b65fc
#
_entry.id   34736353e628352d862feaa3092b65fc
#
_cell.length_a   1.000
_cell.length_b   1.000
_cell.length_c   1.000
_cell.angle_alpha   90.00
_cell.angle_beta   90.00
_cell.angle_gamma   90.00
#
_symmetry.space_group_name_H-M   'P 1'
#
loop_
_entity.id
_entity.type
_entity.pdbx_description
1 polymer ?
#
loop_
_entity_poly.entity_id
_entity_poly.type
_entity_poly.pdbx_seq_one_letter_code
_entity_poly.pdbx_strand_id
1 'polypeptide(L)'
;MIEDTVSNLLRLMEVVRGRASAPDALATALDLGKKLKKLPLLTGNAFGFVGNRLYAAYRRQCEFMVEEGAWPEQVDAALAAFGFAMGPFAVADLSGLDIAWRMRQAQATFDRTLFCPYTWRI
;
A
#
# COMPACT_ATOMS: atom_id res chain seq x y z
N MET A 1 0.79 24.97 7.14
CA MET A 1 -0.47 24.23 7.02
C MET A 1 -0.44 23.13 5.93
N ILE A 2 0.25 23.32 4.80
CA ILE A 2 0.40 22.28 3.74
C ILE A 2 1.44 21.22 4.12
N GLU A 3 2.50 21.60 4.83
CA GLU A 3 3.56 20.69 5.29
C GLU A 3 3.08 19.63 6.29
N ASP A 4 2.13 19.98 7.16
CA ASP A 4 1.57 19.03 8.12
C ASP A 4 0.69 17.95 7.46
N THR A 5 0.05 18.26 6.34
CA THR A 5 -0.85 17.33 5.63
C THR A 5 -0.04 16.24 4.92
N VAL A 6 1.04 16.57 4.22
CA VAL A 6 1.90 15.60 3.53
C VAL A 6 2.67 14.74 4.53
N SER A 7 3.13 15.33 5.62
CA SER A 7 3.82 14.61 6.71
C SER A 7 2.93 13.57 7.39
N ASN A 8 1.63 13.87 7.53
CA ASN A 8 0.66 12.93 8.11
C ASN A 8 0.20 11.84 7.14
N LEU A 9 0.19 12.09 5.84
CA LEU A 9 -0.25 11.13 4.82
C LEU A 9 0.68 9.90 4.73
N LEU A 10 1.97 10.07 5.00
CA LEU A 10 2.98 9.01 4.94
C LEU A 10 3.67 8.84 6.31
N ARG A 11 2.90 8.46 7.32
CA ARG A 11 3.43 8.23 8.67
C ARG A 11 4.34 7.02 8.75
N LEU A 12 4.06 5.98 7.99
CA LEU A 12 4.88 4.77 7.97
C LEU A 12 6.23 5.05 7.29
N MET A 13 7.31 4.60 7.93
CA MET A 13 8.66 4.56 7.38
C MET A 13 9.21 3.14 7.51
N GLU A 14 9.35 2.45 6.39
CA GLU A 14 9.88 1.09 6.37
C GLU A 14 11.40 1.13 6.26
N VAL A 15 12.08 0.60 7.29
CA VAL A 15 13.53 0.41 7.33
C VAL A 15 13.81 -1.02 6.90
N VAL A 16 14.30 -1.20 5.68
CA VAL A 16 14.49 -2.52 5.08
C VAL A 16 15.84 -3.09 5.43
N ARG A 17 15.84 -4.25 6.10
CA ARG A 17 17.05 -5.00 6.40
C ARG A 17 17.44 -5.87 5.21
N GLY A 18 18.49 -5.49 4.50
CA GLY A 18 19.15 -6.31 3.49
C GLY A 18 20.19 -7.27 4.11
N ARG A 19 20.78 -8.12 3.27
CA ARG A 19 21.78 -9.12 3.70
C ARG A 19 23.05 -8.50 4.30
N ALA A 20 23.43 -7.33 3.82
CA ALA A 20 24.63 -6.60 4.25
C ALA A 20 24.34 -5.39 5.15
N SER A 21 23.11 -5.25 5.66
CA SER A 21 22.74 -4.14 6.53
C SER A 21 23.41 -4.29 7.90
N ALA A 22 24.25 -3.32 8.25
CA ALA A 22 24.89 -3.27 9.56
C ALA A 22 23.87 -2.89 10.65
N PRO A 23 23.94 -3.49 11.86
CA PRO A 23 22.99 -3.23 12.93
C PRO A 23 22.93 -1.76 13.37
N ASP A 24 24.06 -1.08 13.41
CA ASP A 24 24.19 0.33 13.75
C ASP A 24 23.52 1.26 12.70
N ALA A 25 23.64 0.93 11.42
CA ALA A 25 22.95 1.64 10.34
C ALA A 25 21.43 1.50 10.47
N LEU A 26 20.94 0.29 10.80
CA LEU A 26 19.51 0.05 11.03
C LEU A 26 19.00 0.81 12.26
N ALA A 27 19.76 0.82 13.36
CA ALA A 27 19.43 1.58 14.56
C ALA A 27 19.36 3.08 14.25
N THR A 28 20.35 3.60 13.54
CA THR A 28 20.38 5.02 13.10
C THR A 28 19.18 5.38 12.24
N ALA A 29 18.81 4.52 11.28
CA ALA A 29 17.64 4.75 10.42
C ALA A 29 16.34 4.76 11.22
N LEU A 30 16.17 3.85 12.18
CA LEU A 30 15.00 3.81 13.06
C LEU A 30 14.90 5.08 13.93
N ASP A 31 16.02 5.53 14.50
CA ASP A 31 16.06 6.74 15.32
C ASP A 31 15.81 8.00 14.49
N LEU A 32 16.32 8.04 13.25
CA LEU A 32 15.98 9.10 12.31
C LEU A 32 14.46 9.15 12.03
N GLY A 33 13.85 7.99 11.79
CA GLY A 33 12.40 7.90 11.59
C GLY A 33 11.62 8.48 12.76
N LYS A 34 12.01 8.17 14.01
CA LYS A 34 11.39 8.74 15.21
C LYS A 34 11.56 10.26 15.28
N LYS A 35 12.79 10.77 15.01
CA LYS A 35 13.06 12.23 14.97
C LYS A 35 12.22 12.96 13.93
N LEU A 36 11.94 12.31 12.80
CA LEU A 36 11.06 12.81 11.74
C LEU A 36 9.56 12.64 12.06
N LYS A 37 9.21 12.23 13.28
CA LYS A 37 7.82 11.98 13.71
C LYS A 37 7.10 10.94 12.82
N LYS A 38 7.85 10.02 12.22
CA LYS A 38 7.33 8.88 11.48
C LYS A 38 7.12 7.69 12.40
N LEU A 39 6.41 6.69 11.92
CA LEU A 39 6.31 5.37 12.53
C LEU A 39 7.33 4.44 11.87
N PRO A 40 8.56 4.33 12.37
CA PRO A 40 9.58 3.49 11.77
C PRO A 40 9.29 2.02 12.07
N LEU A 41 9.33 1.19 11.04
CA LEU A 41 9.15 -0.24 11.10
C LEU A 41 10.34 -0.95 10.47
N LEU A 42 11.01 -1.81 11.22
CA LEU A 42 12.06 -2.68 10.68
C LEU A 42 11.42 -3.85 9.94
N THR A 43 11.73 -3.99 8.67
CA THR A 43 11.20 -5.05 7.82
C THR A 43 12.29 -5.81 7.07
N GLY A 44 11.99 -7.05 6.65
CA GLY A 44 12.85 -7.80 5.75
C GLY A 44 12.72 -7.31 4.30
N ASN A 45 13.70 -7.68 3.47
CA ASN A 45 13.69 -7.37 2.04
C ASN A 45 12.77 -8.37 1.31
N ALA A 46 11.48 -8.14 1.37
CA ALA A 46 10.46 -8.88 0.64
C ALA A 46 9.70 -7.95 -0.32
N PHE A 47 9.17 -8.50 -1.39
CA PHE A 47 8.38 -7.71 -2.36
C PHE A 47 7.19 -7.01 -1.68
N GLY A 48 7.07 -5.69 -1.92
CA GLY A 48 6.01 -4.88 -1.34
C GLY A 48 6.16 -4.58 0.16
N PHE A 49 7.24 -5.02 0.79
CA PHE A 49 7.53 -4.87 2.23
C PHE A 49 6.30 -5.17 3.10
N VAL A 50 5.92 -4.29 4.02
CA VAL A 50 4.74 -4.49 4.89
C VAL A 50 3.56 -3.66 4.41
N GLY A 51 3.75 -2.36 4.16
CA GLY A 51 2.66 -1.45 3.81
C GLY A 51 1.96 -1.84 2.51
N ASN A 52 2.72 -2.06 1.44
CA ASN A 52 2.13 -2.45 0.15
C ASN A 52 1.50 -3.85 0.19
N ARG A 53 2.01 -4.78 1.00
CA ARG A 53 1.40 -6.10 1.17
C ARG A 53 0.06 -6.03 1.87
N LEU A 54 -0.05 -5.22 2.94
CA LEU A 54 -1.31 -4.97 3.61
C LEU A 54 -2.30 -4.26 2.69
N TYR A 55 -1.82 -3.23 1.97
CA TYR A 55 -2.62 -2.51 0.99
C TYR A 55 -3.17 -3.45 -0.08
N ALA A 56 -2.34 -4.30 -0.68
CA ALA A 56 -2.77 -5.26 -1.69
C ALA A 56 -3.79 -6.27 -1.15
N ALA A 57 -3.63 -6.71 0.11
CA ALA A 57 -4.55 -7.67 0.72
C ALA A 57 -5.95 -7.07 0.93
N TYR A 58 -6.07 -5.88 1.52
CA TYR A 58 -7.38 -5.27 1.73
C TYR A 58 -8.01 -4.78 0.42
N ARG A 59 -7.22 -4.23 -0.49
CA ARG A 59 -7.70 -3.82 -1.81
C ARG A 59 -8.34 -4.99 -2.56
N ARG A 60 -7.74 -6.17 -2.51
CA ARG A 60 -8.33 -7.37 -3.12
C ARG A 60 -9.70 -7.71 -2.54
N GLN A 61 -9.92 -7.51 -1.24
CA GLN A 61 -11.25 -7.69 -0.66
C GLN A 61 -12.25 -6.67 -1.19
N CYS A 62 -11.83 -5.42 -1.40
CA CYS A 62 -12.67 -4.40 -2.01
C CYS A 62 -13.00 -4.72 -3.48
N GLU A 63 -12.04 -5.27 -4.22
CA GLU A 63 -12.27 -5.74 -5.60
C GLU A 63 -13.31 -6.88 -5.64
N PHE A 64 -13.29 -7.82 -4.70
CA PHE A 64 -14.33 -8.86 -4.58
C PHE A 64 -15.72 -8.27 -4.31
N MET A 65 -15.83 -7.24 -3.47
CA MET A 65 -17.12 -6.57 -3.25
C MET A 65 -17.70 -5.97 -4.54
N VAL A 66 -16.83 -5.41 -5.41
CA VAL A 66 -17.25 -4.91 -6.71
C VAL A 66 -17.67 -6.06 -7.65
N GLU A 67 -16.99 -7.17 -7.64
CA GLU A 67 -17.36 -8.38 -8.38
C GLU A 67 -18.72 -8.95 -7.91
N GLU A 68 -19.04 -8.82 -6.63
CA GLU A 68 -20.31 -9.20 -6.02
C GLU A 68 -21.45 -8.19 -6.29
N GLY A 69 -21.16 -7.06 -6.95
CA GLY A 69 -22.13 -6.09 -7.42
C GLY A 69 -22.16 -4.75 -6.68
N ALA A 70 -21.25 -4.51 -5.75
CA ALA A 70 -21.09 -3.17 -5.15
C ALA A 70 -20.45 -2.21 -6.15
N TRP A 71 -20.87 -0.93 -6.11
CA TRP A 71 -20.20 0.09 -6.88
C TRP A 71 -18.89 0.54 -6.20
N PRO A 72 -17.81 0.85 -6.96
CA PRO A 72 -16.56 1.33 -6.38
C PRO A 72 -16.73 2.50 -5.42
N GLU A 73 -17.62 3.44 -5.75
CA GLU A 73 -17.92 4.62 -4.94
C GLU A 73 -18.58 4.24 -3.60
N GLN A 74 -19.37 3.17 -3.57
CA GLN A 74 -20.00 2.68 -2.33
C GLN A 74 -18.96 2.08 -1.40
N VAL A 75 -18.01 1.32 -1.95
CA VAL A 75 -16.91 0.73 -1.18
C VAL A 75 -16.00 1.83 -0.64
N ASP A 76 -15.64 2.81 -1.46
CA ASP A 76 -14.82 3.96 -1.05
C ASP A 76 -15.52 4.78 0.03
N ALA A 77 -16.81 5.05 -0.11
CA ALA A 77 -17.60 5.78 0.88
C ALA A 77 -17.67 5.03 2.22
N ALA A 78 -17.84 3.71 2.21
CA ALA A 78 -17.86 2.88 3.42
C ALA A 78 -16.52 2.91 4.15
N LEU A 79 -15.41 2.84 3.42
CA LEU A 79 -14.06 2.90 4.00
C LEU A 79 -13.74 4.31 4.54
N ALA A 80 -14.17 5.36 3.86
CA ALA A 80 -14.04 6.74 4.36
C ALA A 80 -14.85 6.92 5.64
N ALA A 81 -16.08 6.39 5.71
CA ALA A 81 -16.90 6.41 6.92
C ALA A 81 -16.29 5.61 8.07
N PHE A 82 -15.56 4.53 7.78
CA PHE A 82 -14.80 3.76 8.76
C PHE A 82 -13.57 4.51 9.30
N GLY A 83 -13.08 5.53 8.59
CA GLY A 83 -11.96 6.36 9.02
C GLY A 83 -10.72 6.32 8.13
N PHE A 84 -10.80 5.70 6.95
CA PHE A 84 -9.74 5.81 5.97
C PHE A 84 -9.73 7.22 5.35
N ALA A 85 -8.54 7.76 5.07
CA ALA A 85 -8.41 9.08 4.45
C ALA A 85 -8.94 9.09 3.00
N MET A 86 -8.88 7.95 2.32
CA MET A 86 -9.33 7.77 0.94
C MET A 86 -9.59 6.28 0.69
N GLY A 87 -10.59 5.97 -0.12
CA GLY A 87 -10.89 4.60 -0.52
C GLY A 87 -9.91 4.08 -1.60
N PRO A 88 -9.80 2.76 -1.76
CA PRO A 88 -8.79 2.14 -2.64
C PRO A 88 -9.01 2.44 -4.13
N PHE A 89 -10.24 2.66 -4.56
CA PHE A 89 -10.54 2.98 -5.96
C PHE A 89 -10.19 4.43 -6.28
N ALA A 90 -10.50 5.37 -5.38
CA ALA A 90 -10.06 6.76 -5.49
C ALA A 90 -8.53 6.89 -5.45
N VAL A 91 -7.84 6.10 -4.62
CA VAL A 91 -6.37 6.02 -4.61
C VAL A 91 -5.84 5.50 -5.94
N ALA A 92 -6.48 4.48 -6.52
CA ALA A 92 -6.07 3.92 -7.80
C ALA A 92 -6.24 4.91 -8.95
N ASP A 93 -7.34 5.67 -8.96
CA ASP A 93 -7.61 6.71 -9.95
C ASP A 93 -6.57 7.84 -9.85
N LEU A 94 -6.30 8.31 -8.63
CA LEU A 94 -5.30 9.35 -8.38
C LEU A 94 -3.87 8.93 -8.76
N SER A 95 -3.52 7.65 -8.52
CA SER A 95 -2.17 7.11 -8.78
C SER A 95 -1.92 6.78 -10.25
N GLY A 96 -2.98 6.62 -11.02
CA GLY A 96 -2.94 6.10 -12.38
C GLY A 96 -3.14 4.58 -12.46
N LEU A 97 -4.14 4.17 -13.21
CA LEU A 97 -4.53 2.76 -13.37
C LEU A 97 -3.44 1.92 -14.05
N ASP A 98 -2.60 2.52 -14.87
CA ASP A 98 -1.48 1.88 -15.56
C ASP A 98 -0.40 1.38 -14.58
N ILE A 99 -0.17 2.07 -13.46
CA ILE A 99 0.78 1.64 -12.43
C ILE A 99 0.31 0.31 -11.82
N ALA A 100 -0.95 0.24 -11.43
CA ALA A 100 -1.53 -0.98 -10.88
C ALA A 100 -1.50 -2.15 -11.89
N TRP A 101 -1.70 -1.87 -13.18
CA TRP A 101 -1.62 -2.86 -14.25
C TRP A 101 -0.19 -3.38 -14.45
N ARG A 102 0.81 -2.48 -14.52
CA ARG A 102 2.23 -2.85 -14.63
C ARG A 102 2.71 -3.67 -13.44
N MET A 103 2.30 -3.30 -12.22
CA MET A 103 2.64 -4.06 -11.02
C MET A 103 2.07 -5.49 -11.07
N ARG A 104 0.83 -5.66 -11.57
CA ARG A 104 0.23 -6.98 -11.76
C ARG A 104 0.94 -7.82 -12.82
N GLN A 105 1.33 -7.22 -13.93
CA GLN A 105 2.11 -7.93 -14.95
C GLN A 105 3.45 -8.42 -14.40
N ALA A 106 4.13 -7.59 -13.61
CA ALA A 106 5.37 -7.99 -12.96
C ALA A 106 5.15 -9.10 -11.91
N GLN A 107 4.01 -9.13 -11.23
CA GLN A 107 3.64 -10.17 -10.26
C GLN A 107 3.14 -11.45 -10.93
N ALA A 108 2.48 -11.37 -12.07
CA ALA A 108 1.98 -12.54 -12.80
C ALA A 108 3.10 -13.51 -13.26
N THR A 109 4.32 -13.00 -13.38
CA THR A 109 5.53 -13.82 -13.60
C THR A 109 6.02 -14.49 -12.31
N PHE A 110 5.55 -14.05 -11.13
CA PHE A 110 6.09 -14.50 -9.84
C PHE A 110 5.10 -15.36 -9.02
N ASP A 111 3.79 -15.10 -9.10
CA ASP A 111 2.78 -15.89 -8.36
C ASP A 111 1.40 -15.83 -9.02
N ARG A 112 1.00 -16.95 -9.63
CA ARG A 112 -0.31 -17.12 -10.25
C ARG A 112 -1.47 -17.16 -9.26
N THR A 113 -1.22 -17.38 -7.97
CA THR A 113 -2.25 -17.54 -6.93
C THR A 113 -2.76 -16.21 -6.38
N LEU A 114 -2.03 -15.11 -6.64
CA LEU A 114 -2.40 -13.76 -6.22
C LEU A 114 -3.16 -12.98 -7.30
N PHE A 115 -3.48 -13.63 -8.42
CA PHE A 115 -4.09 -13.00 -9.57
C PHE A 115 -5.61 -13.17 -9.53
N CYS A 116 -6.36 -12.06 -9.37
CA CYS A 116 -7.78 -12.04 -9.66
C CYS A 116 -7.97 -11.65 -11.14
N PRO A 117 -8.46 -12.58 -12.01
CA PRO A 117 -8.50 -12.36 -13.45
C PRO A 117 -9.62 -11.41 -13.91
N TYR A 118 -10.49 -10.94 -13.00
CA TYR A 118 -11.77 -10.33 -13.38
C TYR A 118 -11.84 -8.80 -13.29
N THR A 119 -10.90 -8.10 -12.67
CA THR A 119 -11.03 -6.67 -12.36
C THR A 119 -10.78 -5.70 -13.52
N TRP A 120 -10.59 -6.16 -14.76
CA TRP A 120 -10.26 -5.27 -15.91
C TRP A 120 -10.91 -5.68 -17.23
N ARG A 121 -12.18 -6.01 -17.19
CA ARG A 121 -13.03 -6.05 -18.37
C ARG A 121 -14.03 -4.87 -18.37
N ILE A 122 -13.51 -3.67 -18.11
CA ILE A 122 -14.26 -2.42 -18.37
C ILE A 122 -13.43 -1.64 -19.37
#